data_3bee58e569d16bdb4d4b74d4f3a9a899
#
_entry.id   3bee58e569d16bdb4d4b74d4f3a9a899
#
_cell.length_a   1.000
_cell.length_b   1.000
_cell.length_c   1.000
_cell.angle_alpha   90.00
_cell.angle_beta   90.00
_cell.angle_gamma   90.00
#
_symmetry.space_group_name_H-M   'P 1'
#
loop_
_entity.id
_entity.type
_entity.pdbx_description
1 polymer ?
#
loop_
_entity_poly.entity_id
_entity_poly.type
_entity_poly.pdbx_seq_one_letter_code
_entity_poly.pdbx_strand_id
1 'polypeptide(L)'
;MGLTRIARLVFQHRQQELERQDGDGAAVQRRTLERLLKNALGTEYGKNHGFAGIRRYEEFAGAVPVNSYEDLKADIDRMRHGESDILWPGRVRWFAKSSGTTADKSKFIPVSREGLQEAHYSGGFDSVAYYLKNHPDSRIFDGKSLILGGSHDPNYNVKDSMVGDVSAIMLENINPLVNLKRVPRKATALLKDFEVKRDRIARETMNQDVTNISGVPSWMLSVLNRVMELSGKDHLEEVWPNLEVFFHGGVAFTPYRQQYQRLITSPKMHYMETYNASEGFFGIQDDPADPSLRLMLDYGIFYEFIPMEEFGKGDYVAVPLWGVETGRNYAMVISTCCGLWRYVIGDTVRFTAKNPYKFVITGRTKQFINAFGEELIVDNAEQGLAYACRQTGAEVAEYTAAPVFMDDRARCRHQWLIEFRRPPEDLAHFASLLDGKLKDLNSDYEAKRFKDITLQPPEIVVARPGLFHDWLESHGKLGGQHKVPRLGNSREYIDELLKMNRICQ
;
A
#
# COMPACT_ATOMS: atom_id res chain seq x y z
N MET A 1 10.96 -10.68 -34.65
CA MET A 1 10.68 -11.36 -33.37
C MET A 1 10.50 -10.27 -32.34
N GLY A 2 9.30 -10.12 -31.71
CA GLY A 2 9.04 -9.03 -30.75
C GLY A 2 9.95 -9.12 -29.52
N LEU A 3 10.30 -7.98 -28.94
CA LEU A 3 11.20 -7.89 -27.77
C LEU A 3 10.68 -8.70 -26.58
N THR A 4 9.36 -8.75 -26.42
CA THR A 4 8.67 -9.52 -25.37
C THR A 4 8.99 -11.02 -25.46
N ARG A 5 9.11 -11.58 -26.66
CA ARG A 5 9.42 -13.01 -26.85
C ARG A 5 10.84 -13.38 -26.37
N ILE A 6 11.79 -12.48 -26.56
CA ILE A 6 13.17 -12.68 -26.08
C ILE A 6 13.22 -12.53 -24.54
N ALA A 7 12.55 -11.51 -24.00
CA ALA A 7 12.49 -11.27 -22.57
C ALA A 7 11.87 -12.45 -21.80
N ARG A 8 10.89 -13.15 -22.36
CA ARG A 8 10.24 -14.33 -21.72
C ARG A 8 11.24 -15.38 -21.23
N LEU A 9 12.32 -15.64 -21.95
CA LEU A 9 13.31 -16.63 -21.54
C LEU A 9 13.96 -16.26 -20.18
N VAL A 10 14.19 -14.97 -19.95
CA VAL A 10 14.75 -14.48 -18.69
C VAL A 10 13.73 -14.65 -17.55
N PHE A 11 12.47 -14.30 -17.80
CA PHE A 11 11.40 -14.40 -16.81
C PHE A 11 11.02 -15.84 -16.47
N GLN A 12 11.09 -16.78 -17.43
CA GLN A 12 10.78 -18.20 -17.20
C GLN A 12 11.72 -18.83 -16.16
N HIS A 13 13.00 -18.48 -16.17
CA HIS A 13 13.94 -18.99 -15.17
C HIS A 13 13.52 -18.54 -13.76
N ARG A 14 13.21 -17.25 -13.61
CA ARG A 14 12.75 -16.71 -12.34
C ARG A 14 11.42 -17.31 -11.87
N GLN A 15 10.48 -17.54 -12.77
CA GLN A 15 9.21 -18.20 -12.46
C GLN A 15 9.44 -19.59 -11.85
N GLN A 16 10.35 -20.39 -12.42
CA GLN A 16 10.71 -21.71 -11.89
C GLN A 16 11.36 -21.62 -10.50
N GLU A 17 12.17 -20.61 -10.24
CA GLU A 17 12.74 -20.39 -8.91
C GLU A 17 11.65 -20.08 -7.87
N LEU A 18 10.70 -19.19 -8.21
CA LEU A 18 9.58 -18.85 -7.35
C LEU A 18 8.67 -20.07 -7.06
N GLU A 19 8.42 -20.91 -8.07
CA GLU A 19 7.63 -22.14 -7.90
C GLU A 19 8.33 -23.17 -7.00
N ARG A 20 9.66 -23.26 -7.04
CA ARG A 20 10.42 -24.14 -6.14
C ARG A 20 10.32 -23.74 -4.67
N GLN A 21 10.02 -22.46 -4.39
CA GLN A 21 9.85 -21.98 -3.01
C GLN A 21 8.51 -22.39 -2.41
N ASP A 22 7.54 -22.82 -3.19
CA ASP A 22 6.17 -23.09 -2.74
C ASP A 22 6.10 -24.16 -1.64
N GLY A 23 6.88 -25.23 -1.77
CA GLY A 23 6.94 -26.30 -0.77
C GLY A 23 7.85 -26.04 0.43
N ASP A 24 8.65 -24.95 0.41
CA ASP A 24 9.76 -24.75 1.35
C ASP A 24 9.80 -23.34 1.96
N GLY A 25 8.66 -22.66 2.03
CA GLY A 25 8.58 -21.28 2.51
C GLY A 25 9.21 -21.03 3.89
N ALA A 26 9.06 -21.99 4.81
CA ALA A 26 9.70 -21.93 6.13
C ALA A 26 11.23 -21.93 6.04
N ALA A 27 11.82 -22.77 5.19
CA ALA A 27 13.27 -22.83 5.04
C ALA A 27 13.80 -21.59 4.28
N VAL A 28 13.06 -21.07 3.29
CA VAL A 28 13.40 -19.79 2.65
C VAL A 28 13.49 -18.68 3.69
N GLN A 29 12.49 -18.57 4.57
CA GLN A 29 12.46 -17.53 5.60
C GLN A 29 13.53 -17.72 6.68
N ARG A 30 13.85 -18.96 7.09
CA ARG A 30 14.99 -19.21 7.99
C ARG A 30 16.31 -18.79 7.38
N ARG A 31 16.58 -19.14 6.11
CA ARG A 31 17.79 -18.70 5.40
C ARG A 31 17.83 -17.17 5.26
N THR A 32 16.69 -16.52 5.06
CA THR A 32 16.59 -15.06 5.01
C THR A 32 16.97 -14.45 6.36
N LEU A 33 16.44 -14.95 7.47
CA LEU A 33 16.80 -14.47 8.81
C LEU A 33 18.30 -14.66 9.09
N GLU A 34 18.83 -15.86 8.84
CA GLU A 34 20.27 -16.14 9.02
C GLU A 34 21.15 -15.17 8.23
N ARG A 35 20.77 -14.88 6.98
CA ARG A 35 21.49 -13.93 6.12
C ARG A 35 21.42 -12.50 6.66
N LEU A 36 20.24 -12.05 7.12
CA LEU A 36 20.07 -10.72 7.71
C LEU A 36 20.92 -10.55 8.96
N LEU A 37 20.87 -11.52 9.89
CA LEU A 37 21.68 -11.52 11.11
C LEU A 37 23.17 -11.51 10.80
N LYS A 38 23.62 -12.38 9.88
CA LYS A 38 25.02 -12.46 9.45
C LYS A 38 25.52 -11.13 8.88
N ASN A 39 24.72 -10.49 8.03
CA ASN A 39 25.09 -9.22 7.42
C ASN A 39 25.19 -8.10 8.48
N ALA A 40 24.31 -8.09 9.46
CA ALA A 40 24.24 -7.05 10.47
C ALA A 40 25.11 -7.29 11.72
N LEU A 41 25.92 -8.36 11.78
CA LEU A 41 26.81 -8.68 12.92
C LEU A 41 27.69 -7.52 13.36
N GLY A 42 28.18 -6.73 12.41
CA GLY A 42 29.10 -5.62 12.64
C GLY A 42 28.42 -4.32 13.07
N THR A 43 27.10 -4.22 12.92
CA THR A 43 26.34 -3.00 13.26
C THR A 43 26.25 -2.80 14.76
N GLU A 44 25.98 -1.57 15.19
CA GLU A 44 25.73 -1.25 16.59
C GLU A 44 24.52 -2.04 17.11
N TYR A 45 23.42 -2.05 16.37
CA TYR A 45 22.21 -2.80 16.71
C TYR A 45 22.48 -4.30 16.85
N GLY A 46 23.21 -4.89 15.91
CA GLY A 46 23.55 -6.32 15.93
C GLY A 46 24.43 -6.71 17.12
N LYS A 47 25.38 -5.85 17.52
CA LYS A 47 26.20 -6.04 18.72
C LYS A 47 25.37 -5.93 20.00
N ASN A 48 24.51 -4.89 20.09
CA ASN A 48 23.68 -4.64 21.26
C ASN A 48 22.65 -5.76 21.50
N HIS A 49 22.19 -6.45 20.43
CA HIS A 49 21.25 -7.55 20.51
C HIS A 49 21.88 -8.94 20.36
N GLY A 50 23.22 -9.03 20.42
CA GLY A 50 23.94 -10.30 20.46
C GLY A 50 23.77 -11.19 19.21
N PHE A 51 23.66 -10.62 18.01
CA PHE A 51 23.42 -11.37 16.75
C PHE A 51 24.43 -12.49 16.51
N ALA A 52 25.66 -12.35 16.99
CA ALA A 52 26.69 -13.38 16.88
C ALA A 52 26.32 -14.69 17.59
N GLY A 53 25.48 -14.64 18.62
CA GLY A 53 25.03 -15.81 19.40
C GLY A 53 23.76 -16.46 18.88
N ILE A 54 22.97 -15.78 18.03
CA ILE A 54 21.67 -16.23 17.57
C ILE A 54 21.83 -17.32 16.48
N ARG A 55 21.16 -18.47 16.67
CA ARG A 55 21.17 -19.61 15.73
C ARG A 55 19.75 -20.02 15.31
N ARG A 56 18.74 -19.72 16.14
CA ARG A 56 17.35 -20.13 15.94
C ARG A 56 16.42 -18.94 16.10
N TYR A 57 15.23 -19.08 15.53
CA TYR A 57 14.20 -18.04 15.58
C TYR A 57 13.84 -17.64 17.04
N GLU A 58 13.72 -18.62 17.92
CA GLU A 58 13.33 -18.38 19.33
C GLU A 58 14.36 -17.51 20.07
N GLU A 59 15.65 -17.68 19.74
CA GLU A 59 16.73 -16.87 20.28
C GLU A 59 16.68 -15.43 19.71
N PHE A 60 16.34 -15.29 18.42
CA PHE A 60 16.13 -13.99 17.78
C PHE A 60 14.92 -13.28 18.40
N ALA A 61 13.81 -13.97 18.55
CA ALA A 61 12.59 -13.41 19.14
C ALA A 61 12.77 -13.00 20.61
N GLY A 62 13.62 -13.70 21.35
CA GLY A 62 13.97 -13.37 22.73
C GLY A 62 14.99 -12.24 22.88
N ALA A 63 15.88 -12.05 21.89
CA ALA A 63 16.95 -11.06 21.94
C ALA A 63 16.54 -9.70 21.36
N VAL A 64 15.61 -9.67 20.41
CA VAL A 64 15.19 -8.47 19.69
C VAL A 64 13.73 -8.16 20.03
N PRO A 65 13.41 -6.98 20.58
CA PRO A 65 12.04 -6.59 20.83
C PRO A 65 11.25 -6.35 19.53
N VAL A 66 9.94 -6.43 19.59
CA VAL A 66 9.07 -5.91 18.53
C VAL A 66 9.12 -4.38 18.59
N ASN A 67 9.43 -3.74 17.48
CA ASN A 67 9.68 -2.31 17.41
C ASN A 67 8.57 -1.58 16.64
N SER A 68 8.19 -0.43 17.15
CA SER A 68 7.49 0.61 16.41
C SER A 68 8.50 1.53 15.69
N TYR A 69 8.00 2.49 14.91
CA TYR A 69 8.87 3.53 14.33
C TYR A 69 9.56 4.37 15.41
N GLU A 70 8.85 4.70 16.48
CA GLU A 70 9.40 5.56 17.54
C GLU A 70 10.57 4.88 18.28
N ASP A 71 10.55 3.56 18.38
CA ASP A 71 11.63 2.78 19.01
C ASP A 71 12.94 2.81 18.16
N LEU A 72 12.82 2.85 16.84
CA LEU A 72 13.98 2.88 15.92
C LEU A 72 14.35 4.29 15.45
N LYS A 73 13.53 5.30 15.76
CA LYS A 73 13.65 6.66 15.22
C LYS A 73 14.98 7.33 15.52
N ALA A 74 15.48 7.18 16.74
CA ALA A 74 16.76 7.78 17.12
C ALA A 74 17.92 7.23 16.25
N ASP A 75 17.93 5.94 16.03
CA ASP A 75 18.94 5.28 15.20
C ASP A 75 18.78 5.63 13.71
N ILE A 76 17.54 5.68 13.22
CA ILE A 76 17.23 6.14 11.85
C ILE A 76 17.69 7.59 11.65
N ASP A 77 17.49 8.47 12.63
CA ASP A 77 17.92 9.86 12.55
C ASP A 77 19.46 9.97 12.53
N ARG A 78 20.19 9.15 13.30
CA ARG A 78 21.66 9.04 13.21
C ARG A 78 22.10 8.62 11.81
N MET A 79 21.45 7.60 11.23
CA MET A 79 21.72 7.17 9.85
C MET A 79 21.46 8.31 8.84
N ARG A 80 20.39 9.10 9.03
CA ARG A 80 20.09 10.27 8.19
C ARG A 80 21.13 11.38 8.31
N HIS A 81 21.84 11.47 9.43
CA HIS A 81 22.97 12.37 9.62
C HIS A 81 24.30 11.78 9.14
N GLY A 82 24.26 10.58 8.55
CA GLY A 82 25.40 9.98 7.84
C GLY A 82 26.23 9.01 8.66
N GLU A 83 25.79 8.65 9.87
CA GLU A 83 26.43 7.58 10.63
C GLU A 83 26.27 6.24 9.91
N SER A 84 27.34 5.44 9.92
CA SER A 84 27.39 4.12 9.30
C SER A 84 27.23 3.03 10.35
N ASP A 85 26.84 1.84 9.89
CA ASP A 85 26.83 0.63 10.73
C ASP A 85 25.93 0.71 11.98
N ILE A 86 24.83 1.46 11.91
CA ILE A 86 23.86 1.60 13.02
C ILE A 86 22.89 0.42 12.99
N LEU A 87 21.85 0.47 12.14
CA LEU A 87 20.86 -0.59 12.00
C LEU A 87 21.21 -1.57 10.86
N TRP A 88 21.94 -1.10 9.84
CA TRP A 88 22.36 -1.88 8.69
C TRP A 88 23.81 -1.55 8.33
N PRO A 89 24.58 -2.49 7.72
CA PRO A 89 25.99 -2.26 7.42
C PRO A 89 26.20 -1.13 6.43
N GLY A 90 27.27 -0.39 6.65
CA GLY A 90 27.68 0.73 5.84
C GLY A 90 26.74 1.95 5.99
N ARG A 91 26.84 2.85 5.03
CA ARG A 91 26.08 4.09 5.02
C ARG A 91 24.85 3.97 4.15
N VAL A 92 23.67 4.17 4.73
CA VAL A 92 22.41 4.29 3.99
C VAL A 92 22.29 5.71 3.45
N ARG A 93 21.99 5.85 2.15
CA ARG A 93 21.93 7.14 1.45
C ARG A 93 20.51 7.63 1.16
N TRP A 94 19.54 6.73 1.17
CA TRP A 94 18.18 7.03 0.78
C TRP A 94 17.23 6.75 1.94
N PHE A 95 16.29 7.68 2.12
CA PHE A 95 15.28 7.56 3.16
C PHE A 95 13.91 7.82 2.53
N ALA A 96 13.08 6.78 2.51
CA ALA A 96 11.73 6.92 2.01
C ALA A 96 10.87 7.66 3.03
N LYS A 97 10.22 8.73 2.57
CA LYS A 97 9.27 9.49 3.39
C LYS A 97 7.93 8.81 3.35
N SER A 98 7.52 8.19 4.45
CA SER A 98 6.20 7.60 4.60
C SER A 98 5.25 8.59 5.27
N SER A 99 4.01 8.63 4.78
CA SER A 99 2.95 9.39 5.43
C SER A 99 2.64 8.73 6.78
N GLY A 100 3.08 9.35 7.87
CA GLY A 100 2.63 8.97 9.21
C GLY A 100 1.12 9.19 9.33
N THR A 101 0.40 8.19 9.80
CA THR A 101 -1.03 8.30 10.14
C THR A 101 -1.27 8.96 11.50
N THR A 102 -0.20 9.38 12.19
CA THR A 102 -0.25 10.08 13.48
C THR A 102 0.41 11.44 13.37
N ALA A 103 -0.31 12.45 13.84
CA ALA A 103 0.08 13.85 14.05
C ALA A 103 1.47 14.28 13.52
N ASP A 104 1.47 15.05 12.45
CA ASP A 104 2.51 16.00 12.01
C ASP A 104 3.93 15.52 11.68
N LYS A 105 4.30 14.25 11.83
CA LYS A 105 5.68 13.85 11.53
C LYS A 105 5.74 12.70 10.54
N SER A 106 6.24 13.00 9.33
CA SER A 106 6.60 11.97 8.36
C SER A 106 7.63 11.01 8.95
N LYS A 107 7.45 9.71 8.71
CA LYS A 107 8.45 8.69 9.01
C LYS A 107 9.51 8.68 7.92
N PHE A 108 10.74 8.41 8.28
CA PHE A 108 11.85 8.26 7.36
C PHE A 108 12.32 6.80 7.41
N ILE A 109 11.99 6.05 6.40
CA ILE A 109 12.32 4.64 6.31
C ILE A 109 13.65 4.49 5.56
N PRO A 110 14.68 3.88 6.16
CA PRO A 110 15.95 3.67 5.49
C PRO A 110 15.77 2.74 4.30
N VAL A 111 16.37 3.10 3.16
CA VAL A 111 16.38 2.30 1.94
C VAL A 111 17.82 2.01 1.59
N SER A 112 18.27 0.79 1.87
CA SER A 112 19.61 0.33 1.53
C SER A 112 19.72 0.00 0.03
N ARG A 113 20.95 -0.23 -0.43
CA ARG A 113 21.16 -0.72 -1.79
C ARG A 113 20.56 -2.10 -1.99
N GLU A 114 20.69 -2.96 -0.99
CA GLU A 114 20.12 -4.31 -0.96
C GLU A 114 18.59 -4.23 -1.01
N GLY A 115 17.96 -3.34 -0.22
CA GLY A 115 16.52 -3.14 -0.25
C GLY A 115 15.98 -2.69 -1.60
N LEU A 116 16.71 -1.79 -2.30
CA LEU A 116 16.35 -1.42 -3.67
C LEU A 116 16.42 -2.61 -4.62
N GLN A 117 17.49 -3.42 -4.54
CA GLN A 117 17.73 -4.52 -5.48
C GLN A 117 16.85 -5.74 -5.16
N GLU A 118 16.90 -6.20 -3.92
CA GLU A 118 16.29 -7.48 -3.52
C GLU A 118 14.77 -7.36 -3.28
N ALA A 119 14.27 -6.19 -2.83
CA ALA A 119 12.85 -6.00 -2.61
C ALA A 119 12.20 -5.24 -3.77
N HIS A 120 12.48 -3.95 -3.92
CA HIS A 120 11.69 -3.10 -4.81
C HIS A 120 11.85 -3.45 -6.30
N TYR A 121 13.08 -3.62 -6.79
CA TYR A 121 13.27 -3.98 -8.20
C TYR A 121 12.91 -5.43 -8.50
N SER A 122 13.19 -6.37 -7.57
CA SER A 122 12.74 -7.75 -7.73
C SER A 122 11.21 -7.83 -7.75
N GLY A 123 10.52 -7.06 -6.90
CA GLY A 123 9.05 -7.00 -6.91
C GLY A 123 8.49 -6.53 -8.24
N GLY A 124 9.06 -5.48 -8.83
CA GLY A 124 8.68 -5.02 -10.17
C GLY A 124 8.98 -6.05 -11.26
N PHE A 125 10.13 -6.71 -11.18
CA PHE A 125 10.54 -7.77 -12.11
C PHE A 125 9.59 -8.98 -12.01
N ASP A 126 9.32 -9.46 -10.82
CA ASP A 126 8.49 -10.65 -10.60
C ASP A 126 7.00 -10.39 -10.89
N SER A 127 6.52 -9.14 -10.72
CA SER A 127 5.18 -8.75 -11.19
C SER A 127 5.04 -8.95 -12.70
N VAL A 128 6.04 -8.54 -13.47
CA VAL A 128 6.07 -8.80 -14.92
C VAL A 128 6.24 -10.28 -15.23
N ALA A 129 7.01 -11.03 -14.42
CA ALA A 129 7.17 -12.47 -14.59
C ALA A 129 5.83 -13.21 -14.48
N TYR A 130 5.04 -12.93 -13.41
CA TYR A 130 3.71 -13.52 -13.24
C TYR A 130 2.72 -13.06 -14.31
N TYR A 131 2.76 -11.78 -14.69
CA TYR A 131 1.93 -11.31 -15.81
C TYR A 131 2.20 -12.09 -17.10
N LEU A 132 3.47 -12.23 -17.48
CA LEU A 132 3.87 -12.98 -18.69
C LEU A 132 3.55 -14.48 -18.61
N LYS A 133 3.56 -15.07 -17.41
CA LYS A 133 3.14 -16.45 -17.19
C LYS A 133 1.65 -16.63 -17.52
N ASN A 134 0.82 -15.73 -17.02
CA ASN A 134 -0.63 -15.78 -17.16
C ASN A 134 -1.12 -15.32 -18.54
N HIS A 135 -0.32 -14.53 -19.28
CA HIS A 135 -0.66 -13.95 -20.57
C HIS A 135 0.40 -14.28 -21.64
N PRO A 136 0.35 -15.50 -22.23
CA PRO A 136 1.35 -15.95 -23.21
C PRO A 136 1.46 -15.06 -24.45
N ASP A 137 0.37 -14.40 -24.83
CA ASP A 137 0.31 -13.54 -26.02
C ASP A 137 0.65 -12.07 -25.75
N SER A 138 1.02 -11.73 -24.51
CA SER A 138 1.39 -10.37 -24.12
C SER A 138 2.51 -9.79 -24.98
N ARG A 139 2.39 -8.50 -25.27
CA ARG A 139 3.35 -7.68 -26.01
C ARG A 139 3.88 -6.51 -25.16
N ILE A 140 3.87 -6.66 -23.85
CA ILE A 140 4.17 -5.61 -22.85
C ILE A 140 5.48 -4.83 -23.13
N PHE A 141 6.50 -5.49 -23.70
CA PHE A 141 7.78 -4.83 -23.99
C PHE A 141 7.87 -4.28 -25.43
N ASP A 142 6.85 -4.45 -26.25
CA ASP A 142 6.90 -3.92 -27.62
C ASP A 142 6.71 -2.40 -27.62
N GLY A 143 5.99 -1.83 -26.64
CA GLY A 143 5.81 -0.40 -26.43
C GLY A 143 6.55 0.17 -25.22
N LYS A 144 5.94 1.17 -24.58
CA LYS A 144 6.45 1.92 -23.42
C LYS A 144 5.65 1.59 -22.16
N SER A 145 6.34 1.67 -21.03
CA SER A 145 5.74 1.58 -19.69
C SER A 145 5.52 2.98 -19.10
N LEU A 146 4.29 3.35 -18.84
CA LEU A 146 3.97 4.56 -18.09
C LEU A 146 4.06 4.26 -16.60
N ILE A 147 5.11 4.76 -15.95
CA ILE A 147 5.37 4.55 -14.54
C ILE A 147 5.29 5.89 -13.81
N LEU A 148 4.32 6.00 -12.89
CA LEU A 148 4.21 7.14 -12.01
C LEU A 148 5.20 7.02 -10.86
N GLY A 149 5.81 8.14 -10.52
CA GLY A 149 6.68 8.27 -9.34
C GLY A 149 6.32 9.48 -8.51
N GLY A 150 6.65 9.44 -7.26
CA GLY A 150 6.54 10.59 -6.36
C GLY A 150 7.61 11.66 -6.61
N SER A 151 7.99 12.37 -5.57
CA SER A 151 9.06 13.37 -5.60
C SER A 151 10.08 13.10 -4.49
N HIS A 152 11.25 13.70 -4.61
CA HIS A 152 12.27 13.65 -3.57
C HIS A 152 12.97 15.00 -3.42
N ASP A 153 13.63 15.15 -2.29
CA ASP A 153 14.52 16.26 -1.95
C ASP A 153 15.93 15.74 -1.62
N PRO A 154 16.98 16.54 -1.84
CA PRO A 154 18.27 16.25 -1.27
C PRO A 154 18.19 16.15 0.25
N ASN A 155 18.88 15.19 0.84
CA ASN A 155 19.12 15.22 2.28
C ASN A 155 20.26 16.22 2.53
N TYR A 156 19.90 17.43 2.96
CA TYR A 156 20.87 18.52 3.16
C TYR A 156 21.93 18.24 4.22
N ASN A 157 21.70 17.26 5.09
CA ASN A 157 22.68 16.87 6.12
C ASN A 157 23.83 16.03 5.57
N VAL A 158 23.64 15.41 4.40
CA VAL A 158 24.57 14.43 3.86
C VAL A 158 24.64 14.53 2.35
N LYS A 159 25.88 14.70 1.83
CA LYS A 159 26.14 14.68 0.38
C LYS A 159 25.72 13.34 -0.25
N ASP A 160 25.10 13.42 -1.43
CA ASP A 160 24.62 12.26 -2.20
C ASP A 160 23.57 11.40 -1.49
N SER A 161 22.81 12.02 -0.59
CA SER A 161 21.69 11.42 0.12
C SER A 161 20.38 12.08 -0.29
N MET A 162 19.30 11.31 -0.33
CA MET A 162 17.97 11.75 -0.77
C MET A 162 16.89 11.33 0.22
N VAL A 163 15.88 12.18 0.33
CA VAL A 163 14.67 11.94 1.13
C VAL A 163 13.45 12.17 0.24
N GLY A 164 12.54 11.23 0.19
CA GLY A 164 11.32 11.39 -0.62
C GLY A 164 10.50 10.11 -0.77
N ASP A 165 9.60 10.09 -1.73
CA ASP A 165 8.81 8.90 -2.02
C ASP A 165 9.71 7.75 -2.49
N VAL A 166 9.45 6.52 -2.02
CA VAL A 166 10.26 5.36 -2.44
C VAL A 166 10.24 5.17 -3.96
N SER A 167 9.13 5.46 -4.62
CA SER A 167 9.03 5.43 -6.08
C SER A 167 9.94 6.44 -6.77
N ALA A 168 10.15 7.61 -6.17
CA ALA A 168 11.11 8.60 -6.68
C ALA A 168 12.55 8.13 -6.48
N ILE A 169 12.87 7.53 -5.33
CA ILE A 169 14.19 6.92 -5.07
C ILE A 169 14.47 5.80 -6.07
N MET A 170 13.48 4.94 -6.34
CA MET A 170 13.59 3.90 -7.36
C MET A 170 13.86 4.48 -8.76
N LEU A 171 13.10 5.51 -9.16
CA LEU A 171 13.29 6.16 -10.46
C LEU A 171 14.65 6.84 -10.59
N GLU A 172 15.16 7.41 -9.49
CA GLU A 172 16.48 8.03 -9.49
C GLU A 172 17.60 7.01 -9.74
N ASN A 173 17.45 5.81 -9.20
CA ASN A 173 18.43 4.72 -9.26
C ASN A 173 18.11 3.65 -10.32
N ILE A 174 17.13 3.88 -11.19
CA ILE A 174 16.68 2.91 -12.18
C ILE A 174 17.78 2.57 -13.19
N ASN A 175 17.83 1.30 -13.59
CA ASN A 175 18.75 0.86 -14.64
C ASN A 175 18.51 1.66 -15.93
N PRO A 176 19.57 2.22 -16.57
CA PRO A 176 19.44 3.00 -17.81
C PRO A 176 18.71 2.28 -18.94
N LEU A 177 18.89 0.97 -19.09
CA LEU A 177 18.21 0.17 -20.13
C LEU A 177 16.69 0.11 -19.88
N VAL A 178 16.28 -0.08 -18.63
CA VAL A 178 14.86 -0.05 -18.24
C VAL A 178 14.27 1.34 -18.45
N ASN A 179 15.05 2.38 -18.12
CA ASN A 179 14.64 3.77 -18.31
C ASN A 179 14.36 4.14 -19.78
N LEU A 180 15.00 3.48 -20.75
CA LEU A 180 14.73 3.69 -22.18
C LEU A 180 13.30 3.28 -22.59
N LYS A 181 12.72 2.31 -21.90
CA LYS A 181 11.35 1.80 -22.17
C LYS A 181 10.29 2.51 -21.32
N ARG A 182 10.67 3.34 -20.37
CA ARG A 182 9.78 4.04 -19.47
C ARG A 182 9.39 5.43 -20.00
N VAL A 183 8.17 5.83 -19.72
CA VAL A 183 7.64 7.21 -19.86
C VAL A 183 6.93 7.61 -18.57
N PRO A 184 6.80 8.91 -18.24
CA PRO A 184 7.39 10.08 -18.89
C PRO A 184 8.91 10.14 -18.67
N ARG A 185 9.56 11.17 -19.21
CA ARG A 185 10.99 11.42 -18.92
C ARG A 185 11.21 11.57 -17.41
N LYS A 186 12.41 11.17 -16.94
CA LYS A 186 12.76 11.21 -15.52
C LYS A 186 12.52 12.59 -14.89
N ALA A 187 12.92 13.66 -15.57
CA ALA A 187 12.71 15.02 -15.09
C ALA A 187 11.23 15.36 -14.86
N THR A 188 10.33 14.88 -15.72
CA THR A 188 8.88 15.05 -15.55
C THR A 188 8.33 14.18 -14.45
N ALA A 189 8.78 12.90 -14.38
CA ALA A 189 8.33 11.95 -13.36
C ALA A 189 8.65 12.40 -11.93
N LEU A 190 9.71 13.20 -11.73
CA LEU A 190 10.18 13.66 -10.42
C LEU A 190 9.75 15.11 -10.07
N LEU A 191 8.91 15.75 -10.87
CA LEU A 191 8.36 17.07 -10.54
C LEU A 191 7.60 17.02 -9.20
N LYS A 192 7.70 18.10 -8.42
CA LYS A 192 7.03 18.23 -7.12
C LYS A 192 5.59 18.71 -7.26
N ASP A 193 5.39 19.72 -8.10
CA ASP A 193 4.06 20.27 -8.38
C ASP A 193 3.21 19.24 -9.11
N PHE A 194 2.16 18.77 -8.47
CA PHE A 194 1.32 17.70 -8.98
C PHE A 194 0.54 18.10 -10.23
N GLU A 195 0.01 19.32 -10.30
CA GLU A 195 -0.78 19.79 -11.43
C GLU A 195 0.10 19.94 -12.68
N VAL A 196 1.28 20.57 -12.54
CA VAL A 196 2.27 20.68 -13.60
C VAL A 196 2.76 19.32 -14.05
N LYS A 197 3.02 18.43 -13.10
CA LYS A 197 3.47 17.06 -13.35
C LYS A 197 2.43 16.27 -14.14
N ARG A 198 1.17 16.30 -13.71
CA ARG A 198 0.03 15.62 -14.36
C ARG A 198 -0.12 16.07 -15.81
N ASP A 199 -0.14 17.38 -16.06
CA ASP A 199 -0.29 17.94 -17.41
C ASP A 199 0.89 17.55 -18.31
N ARG A 200 2.13 17.63 -17.80
CA ARG A 200 3.32 17.22 -18.56
C ARG A 200 3.34 15.73 -18.86
N ILE A 201 2.99 14.87 -17.89
CA ILE A 201 2.89 13.43 -18.12
C ILE A 201 1.89 13.14 -19.25
N ALA A 202 0.70 13.72 -19.19
CA ALA A 202 -0.32 13.53 -20.21
C ALA A 202 0.18 13.93 -21.61
N ARG A 203 0.79 15.13 -21.74
CA ARG A 203 1.34 15.60 -23.02
C ARG A 203 2.51 14.76 -23.54
N GLU A 204 3.38 14.27 -22.66
CA GLU A 204 4.54 13.47 -23.06
C GLU A 204 4.13 12.06 -23.48
N THR A 205 3.02 11.55 -22.97
CA THR A 205 2.65 10.12 -23.13
C THR A 205 1.53 9.89 -24.13
N MET A 206 0.64 10.86 -24.36
CA MET A 206 -0.52 10.69 -25.25
C MET A 206 -0.15 10.26 -26.69
N ASN A 207 1.04 10.61 -27.18
CA ASN A 207 1.52 10.23 -28.51
C ASN A 207 2.53 9.07 -28.47
N GLN A 208 2.64 8.36 -27.35
CA GLN A 208 3.53 7.19 -27.21
C GLN A 208 2.71 5.90 -27.33
N ASP A 209 3.35 4.83 -27.76
CA ASP A 209 2.77 3.50 -27.72
C ASP A 209 2.90 2.94 -26.30
N VAL A 210 1.94 3.25 -25.43
CA VAL A 210 1.92 2.77 -24.03
C VAL A 210 1.25 1.40 -23.99
N THR A 211 2.00 0.40 -23.55
CA THR A 211 1.52 -0.98 -23.42
C THR A 211 1.15 -1.37 -21.98
N ASN A 212 1.70 -0.67 -21.01
CA ASN A 212 1.41 -0.91 -19.60
C ASN A 212 1.53 0.36 -18.77
N ILE A 213 0.79 0.38 -17.67
CA ILE A 213 0.80 1.47 -16.70
C ILE A 213 1.10 0.93 -15.30
N SER A 214 1.81 1.70 -14.47
CA SER A 214 2.15 1.33 -13.09
C SER A 214 2.02 2.52 -12.16
N GLY A 215 1.35 2.33 -11.03
CA GLY A 215 1.22 3.37 -10.02
C GLY A 215 0.03 3.20 -9.09
N VAL A 216 -0.17 4.20 -8.24
CA VAL A 216 -1.31 4.26 -7.33
C VAL A 216 -2.59 4.58 -8.12
N PRO A 217 -3.69 3.82 -7.94
CA PRO A 217 -4.93 3.99 -8.72
C PRO A 217 -5.48 5.41 -8.77
N SER A 218 -5.57 6.11 -7.65
CA SER A 218 -6.10 7.50 -7.62
C SER A 218 -5.27 8.46 -8.47
N TRP A 219 -3.95 8.33 -8.43
CA TRP A 219 -3.03 9.20 -9.17
C TRP A 219 -2.99 8.87 -10.65
N MET A 220 -2.94 7.59 -10.98
CA MET A 220 -3.00 7.15 -12.36
C MET A 220 -4.30 7.61 -13.02
N LEU A 221 -5.44 7.48 -12.32
CA LEU A 221 -6.73 7.94 -12.82
C LEU A 221 -6.75 9.44 -13.15
N SER A 222 -6.12 10.27 -12.30
CA SER A 222 -5.98 11.71 -12.56
C SER A 222 -5.17 12.00 -13.84
N VAL A 223 -4.10 11.24 -14.07
CA VAL A 223 -3.30 11.34 -15.29
C VAL A 223 -4.09 10.87 -16.52
N LEU A 224 -4.79 9.73 -16.42
CA LEU A 224 -5.59 9.19 -17.52
C LEU A 224 -6.71 10.15 -17.92
N ASN A 225 -7.43 10.73 -16.96
CA ASN A 225 -8.45 11.75 -17.23
C ASN A 225 -7.83 12.93 -17.98
N ARG A 226 -6.64 13.38 -17.60
CA ARG A 226 -5.96 14.47 -18.30
C ARG A 226 -5.55 14.09 -19.73
N VAL A 227 -5.16 12.86 -19.97
CA VAL A 227 -4.90 12.32 -21.33
C VAL A 227 -6.18 12.37 -22.17
N MET A 228 -7.32 11.93 -21.60
CA MET A 228 -8.62 11.98 -22.29
C MET A 228 -9.04 13.42 -22.65
N GLU A 229 -8.93 14.35 -21.69
CA GLU A 229 -9.21 15.76 -21.91
C GLU A 229 -8.38 16.37 -23.06
N LEU A 230 -7.07 16.06 -23.10
CA LEU A 230 -6.16 16.60 -24.10
C LEU A 230 -6.32 15.95 -25.47
N SER A 231 -6.65 14.67 -25.51
CA SER A 231 -6.83 13.93 -26.76
C SER A 231 -8.20 14.14 -27.40
N GLY A 232 -9.21 14.50 -26.60
CA GLY A 232 -10.59 14.63 -27.04
C GLY A 232 -11.22 13.29 -27.46
N LYS A 233 -10.68 12.16 -26.95
CA LYS A 233 -11.15 10.81 -27.21
C LYS A 233 -12.14 10.36 -26.15
N ASP A 234 -12.97 9.38 -26.46
CA ASP A 234 -13.96 8.82 -25.54
C ASP A 234 -13.38 7.68 -24.71
N HIS A 235 -12.46 6.88 -25.27
CA HIS A 235 -11.86 5.74 -24.62
C HIS A 235 -10.34 5.71 -24.77
N LEU A 236 -9.66 5.17 -23.75
CA LEU A 236 -8.20 5.19 -23.67
C LEU A 236 -7.53 4.32 -24.74
N GLU A 237 -8.18 3.25 -25.18
CA GLU A 237 -7.73 2.42 -26.31
C GLU A 237 -7.66 3.16 -27.66
N GLU A 238 -8.32 4.29 -27.78
CA GLU A 238 -8.18 5.15 -28.95
C GLU A 238 -6.89 5.98 -28.90
N VAL A 239 -6.35 6.19 -27.69
CA VAL A 239 -5.07 6.88 -27.46
C VAL A 239 -3.93 5.85 -27.44
N TRP A 240 -4.12 4.76 -26.70
CA TRP A 240 -3.13 3.68 -26.52
C TRP A 240 -3.71 2.31 -26.89
N PRO A 241 -3.77 1.97 -28.15
CA PRO A 241 -4.44 0.75 -28.63
C PRO A 241 -3.77 -0.56 -28.19
N ASN A 242 -2.52 -0.47 -27.71
CA ASN A 242 -1.76 -1.62 -27.25
C ASN A 242 -1.67 -1.69 -25.72
N LEU A 243 -2.42 -0.86 -24.98
CA LEU A 243 -2.47 -0.91 -23.52
C LEU A 243 -3.13 -2.22 -23.07
N GLU A 244 -2.40 -3.01 -22.26
CA GLU A 244 -2.85 -4.37 -21.90
C GLU A 244 -2.84 -4.63 -20.39
N VAL A 245 -2.10 -3.86 -19.55
CA VAL A 245 -2.06 -4.11 -18.10
C VAL A 245 -1.82 -2.86 -17.27
N PHE A 246 -2.48 -2.84 -16.11
CA PHE A 246 -2.20 -1.91 -15.02
C PHE A 246 -1.68 -2.68 -13.80
N PHE A 247 -0.41 -2.45 -13.45
CA PHE A 247 0.17 -2.86 -12.18
C PHE A 247 -0.14 -1.80 -11.13
N HIS A 248 -0.97 -2.12 -10.16
CA HIS A 248 -1.44 -1.16 -9.17
C HIS A 248 -1.19 -1.62 -7.74
N GLY A 249 -1.10 -0.66 -6.83
CA GLY A 249 -0.92 -0.93 -5.40
C GLY A 249 -0.99 0.35 -4.57
N GLY A 250 -0.70 0.23 -3.30
CA GLY A 250 -0.67 1.36 -2.35
C GLY A 250 -2.04 1.82 -1.84
N VAL A 251 -3.13 1.51 -2.54
CA VAL A 251 -4.53 1.69 -2.10
C VAL A 251 -5.38 0.55 -2.66
N ALA A 252 -6.52 0.26 -2.01
CA ALA A 252 -7.51 -0.68 -2.54
C ALA A 252 -7.98 -0.24 -3.94
N PHE A 253 -8.02 -1.16 -4.89
CA PHE A 253 -8.43 -0.86 -6.27
C PHE A 253 -9.95 -0.84 -6.45
N THR A 254 -10.68 -1.57 -5.61
CA THR A 254 -12.12 -1.78 -5.72
C THR A 254 -12.92 -0.47 -5.89
N PRO A 255 -12.66 0.63 -5.15
CA PRO A 255 -13.39 1.88 -5.33
C PRO A 255 -13.17 2.56 -6.68
N TYR A 256 -12.05 2.27 -7.33
CA TYR A 256 -11.66 2.89 -8.61
C TYR A 256 -12.02 2.06 -9.83
N ARG A 257 -12.29 0.75 -9.65
CA ARG A 257 -12.47 -0.23 -10.73
C ARG A 257 -13.47 0.21 -11.79
N GLN A 258 -14.66 0.70 -11.39
CA GLN A 258 -15.68 1.13 -12.35
C GLN A 258 -15.21 2.31 -13.22
N GLN A 259 -14.44 3.24 -12.65
CA GLN A 259 -13.94 4.40 -13.38
C GLN A 259 -12.90 3.97 -14.42
N TYR A 260 -12.02 3.03 -14.05
CA TYR A 260 -11.09 2.44 -15.02
C TYR A 260 -11.83 1.69 -16.14
N GLN A 261 -12.86 0.91 -15.81
CA GLN A 261 -13.66 0.18 -16.79
C GLN A 261 -14.47 1.09 -17.74
N ARG A 262 -14.79 2.31 -17.34
CA ARG A 262 -15.40 3.32 -18.22
C ARG A 262 -14.39 3.95 -19.16
N LEU A 263 -13.18 4.21 -18.67
CA LEU A 263 -12.11 4.78 -19.49
C LEU A 263 -11.50 3.77 -20.44
N ILE A 264 -11.44 2.50 -20.05
CA ILE A 264 -10.79 1.41 -20.79
C ILE A 264 -11.82 0.30 -20.99
N THR A 265 -12.42 0.25 -22.16
CA THR A 265 -13.46 -0.74 -22.50
C THR A 265 -12.89 -1.99 -23.16
N SER A 266 -11.60 -1.95 -23.50
CA SER A 266 -10.90 -3.07 -24.14
C SER A 266 -10.94 -4.33 -23.27
N PRO A 267 -11.41 -5.49 -23.79
CA PRO A 267 -11.38 -6.76 -23.07
C PRO A 267 -9.96 -7.31 -22.86
N LYS A 268 -8.96 -6.71 -23.50
CA LYS A 268 -7.54 -7.07 -23.33
C LYS A 268 -6.88 -6.43 -22.14
N MET A 269 -7.60 -5.53 -21.45
CA MET A 269 -7.05 -4.82 -20.27
C MET A 269 -7.07 -5.71 -19.04
N HIS A 270 -5.92 -5.88 -18.43
CA HIS A 270 -5.72 -6.62 -17.20
C HIS A 270 -5.37 -5.69 -16.03
N TYR A 271 -5.76 -6.08 -14.84
CA TYR A 271 -5.46 -5.36 -13.60
C TYR A 271 -4.74 -6.33 -12.67
N MET A 272 -3.56 -5.95 -12.21
CA MET A 272 -2.73 -6.81 -11.38
C MET A 272 -2.31 -6.06 -10.12
N GLU A 273 -2.73 -6.57 -8.98
CA GLU A 273 -2.43 -5.96 -7.69
C GLU A 273 -1.04 -6.33 -7.20
N THR A 274 -0.37 -5.33 -6.61
CA THR A 274 0.92 -5.48 -5.94
C THR A 274 0.86 -4.82 -4.57
N TYR A 275 1.56 -5.41 -3.59
CA TYR A 275 1.70 -4.82 -2.27
C TYR A 275 3.14 -4.41 -2.03
N ASN A 276 3.37 -3.11 -2.13
CA ASN A 276 4.63 -2.46 -1.82
C ASN A 276 4.42 -1.25 -0.90
N ALA A 277 5.38 -0.99 -0.05
CA ALA A 277 5.42 0.15 0.85
C ALA A 277 6.84 0.75 0.86
N SER A 278 7.04 1.81 1.63
CA SER A 278 8.38 2.40 1.84
C SER A 278 9.36 1.40 2.45
N GLU A 279 8.85 0.50 3.26
CA GLU A 279 9.57 -0.52 4.01
C GLU A 279 10.02 -1.72 3.16
N GLY A 280 9.37 -1.97 2.03
CA GLY A 280 9.69 -3.09 1.15
C GLY A 280 8.59 -3.45 0.15
N PHE A 281 8.78 -4.54 -0.55
CA PHE A 281 7.82 -5.12 -1.47
C PHE A 281 7.41 -6.50 -0.93
N PHE A 282 6.11 -6.75 -0.75
CA PHE A 282 5.63 -7.89 0.05
C PHE A 282 4.81 -8.91 -0.73
N GLY A 283 4.01 -8.45 -1.72
CA GLY A 283 3.06 -9.35 -2.35
C GLY A 283 2.73 -9.01 -3.79
N ILE A 284 2.37 -10.04 -4.55
CA ILE A 284 2.00 -9.95 -5.98
C ILE A 284 0.76 -10.83 -6.20
N GLN A 285 -0.23 -10.32 -6.90
CA GLN A 285 -1.33 -11.13 -7.42
C GLN A 285 -0.78 -12.04 -8.53
N ASP A 286 -0.50 -13.29 -8.21
CA ASP A 286 0.12 -14.25 -9.11
C ASP A 286 -0.88 -15.01 -10.00
N ASP A 287 -2.17 -14.97 -9.65
CA ASP A 287 -3.29 -15.58 -10.38
C ASP A 287 -4.41 -14.54 -10.60
N PRO A 288 -4.78 -14.22 -11.84
CA PRO A 288 -5.85 -13.27 -12.13
C PRO A 288 -7.23 -13.67 -11.59
N ALA A 289 -7.46 -14.98 -11.36
CA ALA A 289 -8.71 -15.49 -10.80
C ALA A 289 -8.77 -15.44 -9.27
N ASP A 290 -7.62 -15.26 -8.60
CA ASP A 290 -7.49 -15.20 -7.15
C ASP A 290 -7.13 -13.77 -6.73
N PRO A 291 -7.97 -13.06 -5.95
CA PRO A 291 -7.68 -11.72 -5.45
C PRO A 291 -6.60 -11.71 -4.36
N SER A 292 -6.18 -12.88 -3.87
CA SER A 292 -5.12 -12.96 -2.85
C SER A 292 -3.76 -12.64 -3.46
N LEU A 293 -2.91 -12.03 -2.65
CA LEU A 293 -1.52 -11.75 -3.00
C LEU A 293 -0.62 -12.89 -2.53
N ARG A 294 0.26 -13.36 -3.39
CA ARG A 294 1.34 -14.26 -3.02
C ARG A 294 2.39 -13.49 -2.21
N LEU A 295 2.75 -14.00 -1.04
CA LEU A 295 3.82 -13.44 -0.22
C LEU A 295 5.18 -13.76 -0.82
N MET A 296 6.00 -12.71 -1.01
CA MET A 296 7.33 -12.83 -1.59
C MET A 296 8.36 -13.11 -0.49
N LEU A 297 9.00 -14.28 -0.54
CA LEU A 297 9.77 -14.81 0.59
C LEU A 297 11.28 -14.55 0.54
N ASP A 298 11.83 -14.21 -0.62
CA ASP A 298 13.27 -14.10 -0.86
C ASP A 298 13.75 -12.65 -1.12
N TYR A 299 12.92 -11.66 -0.76
CA TYR A 299 13.19 -10.24 -0.99
C TYR A 299 14.02 -9.56 0.11
N GLY A 300 14.81 -10.32 0.88
CA GLY A 300 15.57 -9.75 1.97
C GLY A 300 14.71 -9.28 3.14
N ILE A 301 13.53 -9.88 3.29
CA ILE A 301 12.56 -9.58 4.34
C ILE A 301 12.20 -10.87 5.08
N PHE A 302 12.40 -10.86 6.38
CA PHE A 302 11.92 -11.88 7.29
C PHE A 302 10.60 -11.45 7.91
N TYR A 303 9.59 -12.32 7.87
CA TYR A 303 8.22 -12.02 8.28
C TYR A 303 7.84 -12.70 9.59
N GLU A 304 7.22 -11.91 10.46
CA GLU A 304 6.52 -12.34 11.65
C GLU A 304 5.12 -11.73 11.68
N PHE A 305 4.22 -12.29 12.47
CA PHE A 305 2.82 -11.89 12.49
C PHE A 305 2.28 -11.89 13.92
N ILE A 306 1.67 -10.78 14.35
CA ILE A 306 1.00 -10.68 15.65
C ILE A 306 -0.49 -10.92 15.41
N PRO A 307 -1.10 -11.96 16.03
CA PRO A 307 -2.54 -12.14 15.97
C PRO A 307 -3.27 -10.87 16.43
N MET A 308 -4.28 -10.43 15.69
CA MET A 308 -4.95 -9.15 15.99
C MET A 308 -5.66 -9.16 17.34
N GLU A 309 -6.11 -10.30 17.80
CA GLU A 309 -6.69 -10.46 19.14
C GLU A 309 -5.67 -10.28 20.29
N GLU A 310 -4.36 -10.39 20.00
CA GLU A 310 -3.28 -10.11 20.94
C GLU A 310 -2.70 -8.69 20.76
N PHE A 311 -3.04 -8.01 19.67
CA PHE A 311 -2.49 -6.68 19.37
C PHE A 311 -3.00 -5.65 20.39
N GLY A 312 -2.09 -4.90 21.03
CA GLY A 312 -2.43 -3.88 22.03
C GLY A 312 -2.58 -4.38 23.47
N LYS A 313 -2.39 -5.68 23.75
CA LYS A 313 -2.50 -6.24 25.10
C LYS A 313 -1.20 -6.19 25.95
N GLY A 314 -0.18 -5.52 25.49
CA GLY A 314 1.12 -5.43 26.16
C GLY A 314 2.23 -6.07 25.34
N ASP A 315 2.99 -7.00 25.90
CA ASP A 315 4.08 -7.68 25.17
C ASP A 315 3.54 -8.48 23.98
N TYR A 316 4.00 -8.11 22.79
CA TYR A 316 3.56 -8.73 21.56
C TYR A 316 4.13 -10.15 21.39
N VAL A 317 3.26 -11.13 21.22
CA VAL A 317 3.63 -12.48 20.81
C VAL A 317 3.53 -12.56 19.29
N ALA A 318 4.64 -12.33 18.59
CA ALA A 318 4.71 -12.51 17.16
C ALA A 318 5.03 -13.98 16.84
N VAL A 319 4.35 -14.53 15.83
CA VAL A 319 4.62 -15.87 15.30
C VAL A 319 5.36 -15.74 13.96
N PRO A 320 6.32 -16.65 13.67
CA PRO A 320 7.00 -16.64 12.35
C PRO A 320 6.04 -17.14 11.27
N LEU A 321 6.41 -16.96 10.00
CA LEU A 321 5.56 -17.34 8.86
C LEU A 321 5.02 -18.77 8.93
N TRP A 322 5.82 -19.73 9.38
CA TRP A 322 5.37 -21.14 9.49
C TRP A 322 4.37 -21.39 10.62
N GLY A 323 4.20 -20.44 11.54
CA GLY A 323 3.23 -20.47 12.63
C GLY A 323 1.87 -19.85 12.31
N VAL A 324 1.70 -19.23 11.13
CA VAL A 324 0.42 -18.59 10.78
C VAL A 324 -0.68 -19.60 10.47
N GLU A 325 -1.92 -19.19 10.67
CA GLU A 325 -3.14 -19.96 10.37
C GLU A 325 -3.94 -19.23 9.29
N THR A 326 -4.55 -20.01 8.39
CA THR A 326 -5.45 -19.45 7.39
C THR A 326 -6.75 -18.94 8.03
N GLY A 327 -7.30 -17.86 7.51
CA GLY A 327 -8.53 -17.25 8.01
C GLY A 327 -8.35 -16.31 9.21
N ARG A 328 -7.23 -16.39 9.93
CA ARG A 328 -6.92 -15.54 11.07
C ARG A 328 -6.30 -14.20 10.62
N ASN A 329 -6.61 -13.13 11.32
CA ASN A 329 -6.10 -11.79 11.00
C ASN A 329 -4.87 -11.45 11.83
N TYR A 330 -3.87 -10.82 11.21
CA TYR A 330 -2.56 -10.55 11.81
C TYR A 330 -2.08 -9.13 11.50
N ALA A 331 -1.39 -8.50 12.45
CA ALA A 331 -0.52 -7.38 12.17
C ALA A 331 0.83 -7.88 11.64
N MET A 332 1.31 -7.32 10.54
CA MET A 332 2.59 -7.72 9.92
C MET A 332 3.76 -7.07 10.64
N VAL A 333 4.76 -7.88 10.95
CA VAL A 333 6.06 -7.50 11.53
C VAL A 333 7.16 -7.94 10.58
N ILE A 334 8.13 -7.09 10.33
CA ILE A 334 9.20 -7.34 9.36
C ILE A 334 10.58 -7.08 9.95
N SER A 335 11.55 -7.90 9.53
CA SER A 335 12.97 -7.59 9.65
C SER A 335 13.56 -7.54 8.25
N THR A 336 14.25 -6.45 7.89
CA THR A 336 14.60 -6.17 6.49
C THR A 336 16.09 -5.94 6.28
N CYS A 337 16.54 -6.14 5.05
CA CYS A 337 17.86 -5.73 4.59
C CYS A 337 18.07 -4.20 4.50
N CYS A 338 17.17 -3.43 5.08
CA CYS A 338 17.30 -1.98 5.27
C CYS A 338 17.55 -1.59 6.74
N GLY A 339 17.61 -2.57 7.66
CA GLY A 339 17.85 -2.34 9.07
C GLY A 339 16.59 -2.10 9.90
N LEU A 340 15.41 -2.40 9.38
CA LEU A 340 14.22 -2.51 10.20
C LEU A 340 14.23 -3.88 10.88
N TRP A 341 14.21 -3.90 12.20
CA TRP A 341 14.29 -5.13 13.00
C TRP A 341 13.00 -5.32 13.78
N ARG A 342 12.29 -6.44 13.54
CA ARG A 342 10.99 -6.79 14.12
C ARG A 342 10.04 -5.59 14.14
N TYR A 343 9.99 -4.87 13.03
CA TYR A 343 9.27 -3.62 12.88
C TYR A 343 7.80 -3.86 12.54
N VAL A 344 6.88 -3.29 13.33
CA VAL A 344 5.45 -3.31 13.04
C VAL A 344 5.15 -2.30 11.94
N ILE A 345 4.85 -2.78 10.74
CA ILE A 345 4.57 -1.92 9.59
C ILE A 345 3.22 -1.16 9.73
N GLY A 346 2.31 -1.72 10.50
CA GLY A 346 1.00 -1.15 10.76
C GLY A 346 -0.10 -1.63 9.81
N ASP A 347 0.21 -2.52 8.88
CA ASP A 347 -0.79 -3.16 8.01
C ASP A 347 -1.24 -4.49 8.60
N THR A 348 -2.51 -4.83 8.36
CA THR A 348 -3.10 -6.11 8.77
C THR A 348 -3.39 -7.00 7.58
N VAL A 349 -3.15 -8.30 7.75
CA VAL A 349 -3.30 -9.29 6.69
C VAL A 349 -4.00 -10.54 7.21
N ARG A 350 -4.69 -11.24 6.32
CA ARG A 350 -5.31 -12.53 6.59
C ARG A 350 -4.85 -13.54 5.54
N PHE A 351 -4.24 -14.63 5.99
CA PHE A 351 -3.79 -15.69 5.10
C PHE A 351 -4.97 -16.48 4.52
N THR A 352 -4.92 -16.70 3.21
CA THR A 352 -5.90 -17.51 2.45
C THR A 352 -5.34 -18.87 2.10
N ALA A 353 -4.00 -18.99 1.98
CA ALA A 353 -3.30 -20.26 1.72
C ALA A 353 -1.90 -20.25 2.36
N LYS A 354 -1.31 -21.44 2.54
CA LYS A 354 0.05 -21.62 3.06
C LYS A 354 1.02 -22.24 2.06
N ASN A 355 0.53 -22.70 0.91
CA ASN A 355 1.37 -23.33 -0.09
C ASN A 355 0.83 -23.04 -1.51
N PRO A 356 1.32 -22.01 -2.19
CA PRO A 356 2.17 -20.93 -1.66
C PRO A 356 1.49 -20.12 -0.56
N TYR A 357 2.25 -19.37 0.22
CA TYR A 357 1.67 -18.43 1.17
C TYR A 357 0.97 -17.30 0.41
N LYS A 358 -0.36 -17.22 0.59
CA LYS A 358 -1.21 -16.18 0.03
C LYS A 358 -1.99 -15.46 1.11
N PHE A 359 -2.22 -14.18 0.92
CA PHE A 359 -2.93 -13.34 1.88
C PHE A 359 -3.73 -12.24 1.21
N VAL A 360 -4.64 -11.66 1.94
CA VAL A 360 -5.33 -10.41 1.61
C VAL A 360 -4.98 -9.36 2.64
N ILE A 361 -4.88 -8.10 2.19
CA ILE A 361 -4.72 -6.95 3.09
C ILE A 361 -6.09 -6.64 3.66
N THR A 362 -6.22 -6.62 4.98
CA THR A 362 -7.49 -6.40 5.67
C THR A 362 -7.64 -4.99 6.24
N GLY A 363 -6.55 -4.23 6.33
CA GLY A 363 -6.57 -2.86 6.79
C GLY A 363 -5.29 -2.45 7.48
N ARG A 364 -5.40 -1.63 8.52
CA ARG A 364 -4.26 -1.14 9.31
C ARG A 364 -4.54 -1.23 10.81
N THR A 365 -3.48 -1.44 11.60
CA THR A 365 -3.56 -1.53 13.07
C THR A 365 -4.05 -0.24 13.73
N LYS A 366 -3.89 0.91 13.06
CA LYS A 366 -4.31 2.23 13.56
C LYS A 366 -5.50 2.85 12.79
N GLN A 367 -6.01 2.17 11.77
CA GLN A 367 -7.19 2.59 11.01
C GLN A 367 -8.29 1.54 11.17
N PHE A 368 -8.85 1.50 12.35
CA PHE A 368 -10.01 0.70 12.69
C PHE A 368 -10.87 1.50 13.67
N ILE A 369 -12.12 1.18 13.79
CA ILE A 369 -12.99 1.68 14.84
C ILE A 369 -13.26 0.53 15.80
N ASN A 370 -12.83 0.69 17.03
CA ASN A 370 -13.08 -0.24 18.14
C ASN A 370 -13.47 0.53 19.41
N ALA A 371 -14.26 1.58 19.24
CA ALA A 371 -14.67 2.43 20.34
C ALA A 371 -15.67 1.75 21.27
N PHE A 372 -16.39 0.75 20.78
CA PHE A 372 -17.46 0.03 21.48
C PHE A 372 -17.27 -1.48 21.46
N GLY A 373 -16.11 -1.98 21.04
CA GLY A 373 -15.80 -3.40 20.88
C GLY A 373 -16.31 -3.98 19.55
N GLU A 374 -16.46 -3.17 18.50
CA GLU A 374 -16.98 -3.56 17.19
C GLU A 374 -15.88 -3.97 16.20
N GLU A 375 -14.62 -3.69 16.47
CA GLU A 375 -13.44 -4.06 15.68
C GLU A 375 -13.61 -3.87 14.16
N LEU A 376 -14.23 -2.74 13.76
CA LEU A 376 -14.49 -2.44 12.36
C LEU A 376 -13.20 -2.03 11.66
N ILE A 377 -12.71 -2.85 10.74
CA ILE A 377 -11.49 -2.61 9.95
C ILE A 377 -11.83 -1.96 8.60
N VAL A 378 -10.81 -1.38 7.94
CA VAL A 378 -10.98 -0.71 6.63
C VAL A 378 -11.55 -1.65 5.58
N ASP A 379 -11.17 -2.92 5.56
CA ASP A 379 -11.70 -3.91 4.62
C ASP A 379 -13.24 -4.06 4.75
N ASN A 380 -13.78 -4.06 5.98
CA ASN A 380 -15.23 -4.07 6.20
C ASN A 380 -15.88 -2.80 5.63
N ALA A 381 -15.29 -1.63 5.89
CA ALA A 381 -15.76 -0.34 5.39
C ALA A 381 -15.79 -0.29 3.86
N GLU A 382 -14.70 -0.70 3.20
CA GLU A 382 -14.57 -0.73 1.74
C GLU A 382 -15.59 -1.68 1.09
N GLN A 383 -15.76 -2.88 1.63
CA GLN A 383 -16.75 -3.84 1.13
C GLN A 383 -18.18 -3.35 1.35
N GLY A 384 -18.46 -2.75 2.52
CA GLY A 384 -19.75 -2.16 2.84
C GLY A 384 -20.14 -1.04 1.88
N LEU A 385 -19.22 -0.07 1.67
CA LEU A 385 -19.41 1.02 0.72
C LEU A 385 -19.58 0.52 -0.72
N ALA A 386 -18.73 -0.40 -1.16
CA ALA A 386 -18.82 -0.98 -2.49
C ALA A 386 -20.17 -1.68 -2.73
N TYR A 387 -20.71 -2.36 -1.71
CA TYR A 387 -22.03 -2.97 -1.78
C TYR A 387 -23.14 -1.90 -1.91
N ALA A 388 -23.16 -0.90 -1.02
CA ALA A 388 -24.15 0.17 -1.05
C ALA A 388 -24.11 0.95 -2.38
N CYS A 389 -22.92 1.23 -2.90
CA CYS A 389 -22.72 1.87 -4.21
C CYS A 389 -23.33 1.04 -5.36
N ARG A 390 -23.10 -0.27 -5.38
CA ARG A 390 -23.67 -1.15 -6.43
C ARG A 390 -25.19 -1.17 -6.41
N GLN A 391 -25.80 -1.16 -5.22
CA GLN A 391 -27.26 -1.22 -5.10
C GLN A 391 -27.96 0.11 -5.44
N THR A 392 -27.30 1.24 -5.18
CA THR A 392 -27.90 2.58 -5.37
C THR A 392 -27.40 3.30 -6.61
N GLY A 393 -26.39 2.77 -7.29
CA GLY A 393 -25.72 3.47 -8.40
C GLY A 393 -24.86 4.66 -7.96
N ALA A 394 -24.66 4.87 -6.66
CA ALA A 394 -23.79 5.92 -6.13
C ALA A 394 -22.31 5.65 -6.44
N GLU A 395 -21.51 6.72 -6.45
CA GLU A 395 -20.07 6.65 -6.63
C GLU A 395 -19.37 7.46 -5.54
N VAL A 396 -18.62 6.79 -4.69
CA VAL A 396 -17.80 7.41 -3.64
C VAL A 396 -16.47 7.84 -4.23
N ALA A 397 -16.08 9.08 -3.97
CA ALA A 397 -14.76 9.62 -4.29
C ALA A 397 -13.80 9.39 -3.12
N GLU A 398 -14.21 9.80 -1.91
CA GLU A 398 -13.39 9.74 -0.71
C GLU A 398 -14.30 9.58 0.53
N TYR A 399 -13.76 9.04 1.64
CA TYR A 399 -14.50 8.94 2.87
C TYR A 399 -13.57 8.88 4.10
N THR A 400 -14.15 9.22 5.25
CA THR A 400 -13.61 8.91 6.58
C THR A 400 -14.76 8.60 7.52
N ALA A 401 -14.51 7.77 8.53
CA ALA A 401 -15.48 7.48 9.58
C ALA A 401 -14.84 7.48 10.95
N ALA A 402 -15.59 7.94 11.95
CA ALA A 402 -15.16 7.95 13.34
C ALA A 402 -16.36 7.76 14.30
N PRO A 403 -16.12 7.31 15.54
CA PRO A 403 -17.20 7.14 16.51
C PRO A 403 -17.76 8.48 16.97
N VAL A 404 -19.06 8.51 17.24
CA VAL A 404 -19.74 9.57 17.98
C VAL A 404 -20.13 9.01 19.34
N PHE A 405 -19.55 9.59 20.38
CA PHE A 405 -19.92 9.30 21.76
C PHE A 405 -21.05 10.24 22.16
N MET A 406 -22.15 9.71 22.62
CA MET A 406 -23.28 10.53 23.06
C MET A 406 -23.24 10.81 24.57
N ASP A 407 -23.69 12.01 24.93
CA ASP A 407 -23.92 12.40 26.32
C ASP A 407 -25.10 11.59 26.92
N ASP A 408 -24.96 11.25 28.20
CA ASP A 408 -25.96 10.81 29.21
C ASP A 408 -26.94 9.67 28.89
N ARG A 409 -27.09 9.20 27.63
CA ARG A 409 -28.00 8.10 27.27
C ARG A 409 -27.35 6.89 26.57
N ALA A 410 -26.03 6.74 26.65
CA ALA A 410 -25.28 5.56 26.24
C ALA A 410 -25.52 5.05 24.80
N ARG A 411 -25.98 5.90 23.87
CA ARG A 411 -26.19 5.52 22.47
C ARG A 411 -25.09 6.10 21.61
N CYS A 412 -24.27 5.23 21.07
CA CYS A 412 -23.14 5.57 20.22
C CYS A 412 -23.45 5.26 18.76
N ARG A 413 -22.74 5.89 17.82
CA ARG A 413 -22.87 5.59 16.38
C ARG A 413 -21.52 5.82 15.69
N HIS A 414 -21.38 5.32 14.49
CA HIS A 414 -20.33 5.75 13.57
C HIS A 414 -20.86 6.88 12.70
N GLN A 415 -20.11 7.97 12.60
CA GLN A 415 -20.37 9.04 11.66
C GLN A 415 -19.43 8.90 10.48
N TRP A 416 -20.00 8.85 9.28
CA TRP A 416 -19.32 8.70 8.01
C TRP A 416 -19.42 10.01 7.25
N LEU A 417 -18.31 10.64 6.94
CA LEU A 417 -18.22 11.78 6.03
C LEU A 417 -17.78 11.26 4.67
N ILE A 418 -18.67 11.38 3.67
CA ILE A 418 -18.48 10.77 2.36
C ILE A 418 -18.57 11.83 1.28
N GLU A 419 -17.52 11.95 0.48
CA GLU A 419 -17.52 12.70 -0.77
C GLU A 419 -18.00 11.80 -1.90
N PHE A 420 -19.11 12.16 -2.52
CA PHE A 420 -19.66 11.43 -3.65
C PHE A 420 -19.28 12.11 -4.96
N ARG A 421 -18.88 11.34 -5.96
CA ARG A 421 -18.88 11.78 -7.36
C ARG A 421 -20.28 11.78 -7.93
N ARG A 422 -21.06 10.75 -7.56
CA ARG A 422 -22.49 10.67 -7.83
C ARG A 422 -23.20 10.23 -6.54
N PRO A 423 -23.96 11.13 -5.90
CA PRO A 423 -24.68 10.78 -4.68
C PRO A 423 -25.81 9.77 -4.97
N PRO A 424 -26.22 8.99 -3.97
CA PRO A 424 -27.42 8.18 -4.09
C PRO A 424 -28.69 9.08 -4.12
N GLU A 425 -29.77 8.61 -4.75
CA GLU A 425 -31.05 9.29 -4.73
C GLU A 425 -31.66 9.31 -3.33
N ASP A 426 -31.48 8.23 -2.56
CA ASP A 426 -31.93 8.08 -1.18
C ASP A 426 -30.73 7.75 -0.27
N LEU A 427 -30.31 8.75 0.52
CA LEU A 427 -29.19 8.63 1.44
C LEU A 427 -29.51 7.72 2.62
N ALA A 428 -30.77 7.67 3.07
CA ALA A 428 -31.19 6.79 4.16
C ALA A 428 -31.17 5.32 3.73
N HIS A 429 -31.59 5.05 2.49
CA HIS A 429 -31.48 3.72 1.90
C HIS A 429 -30.01 3.29 1.75
N PHE A 430 -29.14 4.18 1.27
CA PHE A 430 -27.69 3.93 1.19
C PHE A 430 -27.10 3.57 2.56
N ALA A 431 -27.44 4.34 3.61
CA ALA A 431 -27.00 4.09 4.98
C ALA A 431 -27.46 2.72 5.50
N SER A 432 -28.71 2.34 5.20
CA SER A 432 -29.26 1.04 5.58
C SER A 432 -28.55 -0.13 4.90
N LEU A 433 -28.22 0.00 3.62
CA LEU A 433 -27.44 -1.00 2.87
C LEU A 433 -26.02 -1.14 3.41
N LEU A 434 -25.35 -0.02 3.72
CA LEU A 434 -24.05 0.00 4.36
C LEU A 434 -24.09 -0.73 5.71
N ASP A 435 -25.03 -0.35 6.60
CA ASP A 435 -25.18 -0.97 7.93
C ASP A 435 -25.46 -2.48 7.83
N GLY A 436 -26.37 -2.87 6.95
CA GLY A 436 -26.67 -4.29 6.71
C GLY A 436 -25.44 -5.06 6.28
N LYS A 437 -24.67 -4.51 5.32
CA LYS A 437 -23.45 -5.18 4.83
C LYS A 437 -22.34 -5.23 5.87
N LEU A 438 -22.18 -4.20 6.69
CA LEU A 438 -21.21 -4.20 7.81
C LEU A 438 -21.54 -5.29 8.84
N LYS A 439 -22.83 -5.52 9.14
CA LYS A 439 -23.28 -6.62 10.02
C LYS A 439 -22.93 -7.99 9.42
N ASP A 440 -23.15 -8.18 8.12
CA ASP A 440 -22.79 -9.43 7.44
C ASP A 440 -21.28 -9.72 7.47
N LEU A 441 -20.43 -8.69 7.47
CA LEU A 441 -19.00 -8.79 7.36
C LEU A 441 -18.27 -8.88 8.70
N ASN A 442 -18.91 -8.42 9.78
CA ASN A 442 -18.27 -8.27 11.08
C ASN A 442 -19.25 -8.63 12.20
N SER A 443 -19.01 -9.79 12.84
CA SER A 443 -19.86 -10.32 13.92
C SER A 443 -19.86 -9.45 15.17
N ASP A 444 -18.74 -8.76 15.46
CA ASP A 444 -18.65 -7.86 16.62
C ASP A 444 -19.44 -6.59 16.38
N TYR A 445 -19.37 -6.04 15.15
CA TYR A 445 -20.24 -4.95 14.73
C TYR A 445 -21.71 -5.37 14.79
N GLU A 446 -22.10 -6.53 14.26
CA GLU A 446 -23.47 -7.06 14.34
C GLU A 446 -23.94 -7.16 15.79
N ALA A 447 -23.12 -7.74 16.68
CA ALA A 447 -23.44 -7.88 18.10
C ALA A 447 -23.68 -6.51 18.78
N LYS A 448 -22.89 -5.49 18.47
CA LYS A 448 -23.06 -4.12 19.02
C LYS A 448 -24.28 -3.41 18.42
N ARG A 449 -24.66 -3.75 17.17
CA ARG A 449 -25.86 -3.23 16.49
C ARG A 449 -27.15 -3.90 16.94
N PHE A 450 -27.06 -4.98 17.77
CA PHE A 450 -28.25 -5.72 18.19
C PHE A 450 -29.26 -4.85 18.93
N LYS A 451 -30.46 -4.71 18.35
CA LYS A 451 -31.57 -3.86 18.84
C LYS A 451 -31.18 -2.40 19.11
N ASP A 452 -30.13 -1.89 18.47
CA ASP A 452 -29.62 -0.53 18.62
C ASP A 452 -29.29 -0.12 20.09
N ILE A 453 -28.96 -1.10 20.93
CA ILE A 453 -28.75 -0.86 22.35
C ILE A 453 -27.42 -0.15 22.58
N THR A 454 -26.34 -0.63 21.98
CA THR A 454 -24.98 -0.08 22.17
C THR A 454 -24.60 0.83 21.02
N LEU A 455 -24.78 0.36 19.78
CA LEU A 455 -24.40 1.09 18.59
C LEU A 455 -25.63 1.30 17.70
N GLN A 456 -25.90 2.55 17.32
CA GLN A 456 -26.99 2.93 16.43
C GLN A 456 -26.60 2.81 14.95
N PRO A 457 -27.54 2.88 13.99
CA PRO A 457 -27.24 2.97 12.57
C PRO A 457 -26.21 4.03 12.25
N PRO A 458 -25.36 3.82 11.24
CA PRO A 458 -24.37 4.80 10.82
C PRO A 458 -25.04 6.09 10.35
N GLU A 459 -24.49 7.22 10.77
CA GLU A 459 -24.87 8.54 10.30
C GLU A 459 -23.99 8.91 9.10
N ILE A 460 -24.61 9.25 7.96
CA ILE A 460 -23.87 9.67 6.77
C ILE A 460 -24.01 11.18 6.59
N VAL A 461 -22.87 11.86 6.53
CA VAL A 461 -22.78 13.28 6.16
C VAL A 461 -22.15 13.36 4.78
N VAL A 462 -22.82 14.08 3.88
CA VAL A 462 -22.29 14.31 2.53
C VAL A 462 -21.25 15.43 2.58
N ALA A 463 -20.05 15.11 2.12
CA ALA A 463 -19.00 16.08 1.93
C ALA A 463 -19.21 16.86 0.62
N ARG A 464 -18.88 18.15 0.63
CA ARG A 464 -18.80 18.92 -0.60
C ARG A 464 -17.69 18.40 -1.53
N PRO A 465 -17.84 18.59 -2.85
CA PRO A 465 -16.78 18.22 -3.79
C PRO A 465 -15.45 18.89 -3.44
N GLY A 466 -14.36 18.11 -3.48
CA GLY A 466 -13.00 18.56 -3.22
C GLY A 466 -12.63 18.78 -1.73
N LEU A 467 -13.53 18.48 -0.79
CA LEU A 467 -13.26 18.69 0.64
C LEU A 467 -11.99 18.00 1.12
N PHE A 468 -11.81 16.73 0.77
CA PHE A 468 -10.65 15.94 1.19
C PHE A 468 -9.35 16.42 0.54
N HIS A 469 -9.44 16.91 -0.70
CA HIS A 469 -8.33 17.54 -1.39
C HIS A 469 -7.89 18.82 -0.68
N ASP A 470 -8.83 19.72 -0.38
CA ASP A 470 -8.56 21.00 0.29
C ASP A 470 -7.97 20.77 1.70
N TRP A 471 -8.45 19.74 2.40
CA TRP A 471 -7.90 19.38 3.70
C TRP A 471 -6.45 18.93 3.59
N LEU A 472 -6.12 18.07 2.61
CA LEU A 472 -4.74 17.63 2.35
C LEU A 472 -3.85 18.81 1.95
N GLU A 473 -4.36 19.76 1.16
CA GLU A 473 -3.64 20.97 0.77
C GLU A 473 -3.32 21.85 1.98
N SER A 474 -4.31 22.11 2.83
CA SER A 474 -4.14 22.94 4.04
C SER A 474 -3.10 22.35 5.03
N HIS A 475 -2.86 21.05 4.97
CA HIS A 475 -1.86 20.35 5.76
C HIS A 475 -0.51 20.14 5.05
N GLY A 476 -0.33 20.73 3.85
CA GLY A 476 0.90 20.56 3.05
C GLY A 476 1.12 19.11 2.60
N LYS A 477 0.04 18.34 2.46
CA LYS A 477 0.07 16.90 2.17
C LYS A 477 -0.39 16.57 0.73
N LEU A 478 -0.52 17.58 -0.14
CA LEU A 478 -0.80 17.36 -1.56
C LEU A 478 0.42 16.82 -2.29
N GLY A 479 0.19 15.87 -3.18
CA GLY A 479 1.19 15.40 -4.13
C GLY A 479 2.10 14.28 -3.65
N GLY A 480 1.85 13.68 -2.49
CA GLY A 480 2.55 12.49 -1.98
C GLY A 480 1.61 11.28 -1.81
N GLN A 481 2.07 10.26 -1.13
CA GLN A 481 1.22 9.11 -0.73
C GLN A 481 0.29 9.46 0.45
N HIS A 482 0.02 10.75 0.68
CA HIS A 482 -0.80 11.21 1.79
C HIS A 482 -2.27 10.88 1.55
N LYS A 483 -2.92 10.36 2.60
CA LYS A 483 -4.32 9.96 2.59
C LYS A 483 -4.98 10.44 3.87
N VAL A 484 -6.24 10.81 3.80
CA VAL A 484 -7.06 10.97 4.98
C VAL A 484 -7.27 9.58 5.61
N PRO A 485 -7.13 9.41 6.92
CA PRO A 485 -7.44 8.15 7.58
C PRO A 485 -8.88 7.73 7.30
N ARG A 486 -9.06 6.51 6.80
CA ARG A 486 -10.38 5.95 6.46
C ARG A 486 -11.25 5.73 7.67
N LEU A 487 -10.65 5.19 8.73
CA LEU A 487 -11.29 4.92 9.99
C LEU A 487 -10.41 5.45 11.14
N GLY A 488 -11.01 6.07 12.13
CA GLY A 488 -10.33 6.59 13.30
C GLY A 488 -11.07 6.25 14.59
N ASN A 489 -10.33 5.87 15.66
CA ASN A 489 -10.89 5.74 17.02
C ASN A 489 -11.10 7.09 17.70
N SER A 490 -10.52 8.16 17.16
CA SER A 490 -10.73 9.54 17.59
C SER A 490 -11.45 10.35 16.51
N ARG A 491 -12.00 11.48 16.90
CA ARG A 491 -12.72 12.39 15.99
C ARG A 491 -11.86 13.51 15.41
N GLU A 492 -10.55 13.50 15.68
CA GLU A 492 -9.64 14.58 15.31
C GLU A 492 -9.78 15.00 13.83
N TYR A 493 -9.62 14.05 12.91
CA TYR A 493 -9.67 14.34 11.47
C TYR A 493 -11.09 14.63 10.97
N ILE A 494 -12.08 13.84 11.39
CA ILE A 494 -13.45 14.03 10.93
C ILE A 494 -14.02 15.37 11.40
N ASP A 495 -13.70 15.81 12.60
CA ASP A 495 -14.19 17.09 13.15
C ASP A 495 -13.57 18.29 12.43
N GLU A 496 -12.31 18.22 12.00
CA GLU A 496 -11.69 19.24 11.15
C GLU A 496 -12.38 19.31 9.79
N LEU A 497 -12.54 18.16 9.15
CA LEU A 497 -13.23 18.06 7.84
C LEU A 497 -14.68 18.57 7.93
N LEU A 498 -15.41 18.21 8.98
CA LEU A 498 -16.77 18.69 9.20
C LEU A 498 -16.84 20.23 9.39
N LYS A 499 -15.86 20.83 10.09
CA LYS A 499 -15.75 22.30 10.18
C LYS A 499 -15.54 22.90 8.78
N MET A 500 -14.61 22.39 8.00
CA MET A 500 -14.34 22.86 6.64
C MET A 500 -15.55 22.67 5.72
N ASN A 501 -16.31 21.59 5.90
CA ASN A 501 -17.52 21.32 5.13
C ASN A 501 -18.62 22.36 5.35
N ARG A 502 -18.73 22.91 6.59
CA ARG A 502 -19.74 23.92 6.98
C ARG A 502 -19.41 25.34 6.54
N ILE A 503 -18.13 25.68 6.45
CA ILE A 503 -17.68 27.06 6.13
C ILE A 503 -17.98 27.44 4.68
N CYS A 504 -18.21 26.47 3.81
CA CYS A 504 -18.45 26.65 2.38
C CYS A 504 -19.91 26.35 1.94
N GLN A 505 -20.83 26.13 2.91
CA GLN A 505 -22.27 26.11 2.70
C GLN A 505 -22.86 27.47 3.10
#